data_94498dd13f66e86c67ec39558ab45161
#
_entry.id   94498dd13f66e86c67ec39558ab45161
#
_cell.length_a   1.000
_cell.length_b   1.000
_cell.length_c   1.000
_cell.angle_alpha   90.00
_cell.angle_beta   90.00
_cell.angle_gamma   90.00
#
_symmetry.space_group_name_H-M   'P 1'
#
loop_
_entity.id
_entity.type
_entity.pdbx_description
1 polymer ?
#
loop_
_entity_poly.entity_id
_entity_poly.type
_entity_poly.pdbx_seq_one_letter_code
_entity_poly.pdbx_strand_id
1 'polypeptide(L)'
;MFRRLIPVLAAALLFAAGLFVSEGARAAREELVIGMTQFPSTFSPVIDSMLAKSYILAMTRRDFVTYDVGWALTCLLCVELPTIENGLARRETLADGRTGMALDYEIQPGATWGDGTPVTTEDVLFSWEVGKHPLSGVANRDFYERITAIDVHGPKRFTVHLDKLYYDYPARGDITLLPAHLERAAFADPAEYRYRTLYDADPTNPGLYNGPYRIAEVVSGSHVVLVANDTWWGTPPHFARITVRVIENTAALEANLLSGAVDYVAGELGFSIDQALSFERRHGDEFNILYKPGLIYEHIDLNLDNPILADRRVRRALMYAMDRGSLVAQLFGGKQPVANSNVNPLDWVNSDDVPLYTYDPDKAAALLDEAGWTEIVDGIRRNKAGERLSLRLMTTAGNKIRELVEQVLQSQWKKVGIEITIKNEPARVFFGQTVARREYPAMAMYAWLSSPESVPRTTLHSEMIPTAENNWSGQNGPGFVNAEMDALIEKTEIELDREVRRGYWRRMQQIYAGELPVLPLYFRAQTYILPPWLSGIEPTGHQATTTLWVEYWRASE
;
A
#
# COMPACT_ATOMS: atom_id res chain seq x y z
N MET A 1 35.45 59.20 -72.57
CA MET A 1 36.86 59.68 -72.62
C MET A 1 37.50 59.17 -71.30
N PHE A 2 38.66 58.48 -71.43
CA PHE A 2 39.62 58.00 -70.42
C PHE A 2 39.10 57.08 -69.29
N ARG A 3 39.21 55.76 -69.45
CA ARG A 3 40.25 54.78 -69.04
C ARG A 3 41.16 55.22 -67.83
N ARG A 4 41.14 54.42 -66.77
CA ARG A 4 42.39 53.85 -66.21
C ARG A 4 42.05 52.65 -65.22
N LEU A 5 42.65 51.53 -65.57
CA LEU A 5 42.85 50.32 -64.79
C LEU A 5 43.81 50.59 -63.59
N ILE A 6 43.60 49.90 -62.45
CA ILE A 6 44.65 49.59 -61.49
C ILE A 6 44.27 48.26 -60.77
N PRO A 7 45.26 47.49 -60.34
CA PRO A 7 45.16 46.04 -60.26
C PRO A 7 44.79 45.46 -58.92
N VAL A 8 44.40 44.18 -59.01
CA VAL A 8 44.11 43.21 -57.95
C VAL A 8 45.35 42.93 -57.12
N LEU A 9 45.23 43.03 -55.79
CA LEU A 9 46.08 42.33 -54.82
C LEU A 9 45.22 41.42 -53.97
N ALA A 10 45.36 40.13 -54.19
CA ALA A 10 44.76 39.09 -53.36
C ALA A 10 45.54 38.97 -52.06
N ALA A 11 44.87 39.20 -50.94
CA ALA A 11 45.34 38.77 -49.59
C ALA A 11 44.40 37.66 -49.10
N ALA A 12 44.87 36.42 -49.23
CA ALA A 12 44.22 35.27 -48.62
C ALA A 12 44.44 35.30 -47.12
N LEU A 13 43.44 35.69 -46.35
CA LEU A 13 43.35 35.46 -44.92
C LEU A 13 42.63 34.16 -44.67
N LEU A 14 43.40 33.14 -44.35
CA LEU A 14 42.94 31.87 -43.77
C LEU A 14 42.35 32.14 -42.40
N PHE A 15 41.02 32.23 -42.31
CA PHE A 15 40.30 32.18 -41.04
C PHE A 15 40.14 30.68 -40.68
N ALA A 16 41.01 30.16 -39.83
CA ALA A 16 40.81 28.93 -39.13
C ALA A 16 39.66 29.15 -38.12
N ALA A 17 38.43 28.90 -38.56
CA ALA A 17 37.30 28.77 -37.64
C ALA A 17 37.48 27.47 -36.87
N GLY A 18 38.09 27.55 -35.71
CA GLY A 18 38.02 26.48 -34.70
C GLY A 18 36.57 26.26 -34.34
N LEU A 19 36.02 25.15 -34.76
CA LEU A 19 34.80 24.58 -34.22
C LEU A 19 35.08 24.26 -32.75
N PHE A 20 34.86 25.21 -31.85
CA PHE A 20 34.57 24.91 -30.46
C PHE A 20 33.17 24.26 -30.46
N VAL A 21 33.12 22.95 -30.58
CA VAL A 21 31.97 22.17 -30.07
C VAL A 21 32.03 22.41 -28.57
N SER A 22 31.32 23.42 -28.09
CA SER A 22 30.98 23.49 -26.68
C SER A 22 30.15 22.22 -26.44
N GLU A 23 30.73 21.19 -25.85
CA GLU A 23 29.98 20.27 -25.02
C GLU A 23 29.25 21.16 -24.00
N GLY A 24 28.04 21.58 -24.34
CA GLY A 24 27.13 22.18 -23.40
C GLY A 24 26.95 21.14 -22.31
N ALA A 25 27.61 21.36 -21.17
CA ALA A 25 27.26 20.66 -19.95
C ALA A 25 25.73 20.74 -19.87
N ARG A 26 25.07 19.62 -20.06
CA ARG A 26 23.61 19.51 -19.92
C ARG A 26 23.36 19.90 -18.47
N ALA A 27 22.80 21.10 -18.25
CA ALA A 27 22.48 21.56 -16.91
C ALA A 27 21.73 20.42 -16.22
N ALA A 28 22.22 20.01 -15.04
CA ALA A 28 21.57 18.98 -14.26
C ALA A 28 20.09 19.35 -14.12
N ARG A 29 19.20 18.40 -14.39
CA ARG A 29 17.76 18.64 -14.26
C ARG A 29 17.45 18.87 -12.78
N GLU A 30 17.07 20.10 -12.44
CA GLU A 30 16.72 20.48 -11.07
C GLU A 30 15.23 20.39 -10.78
N GLU A 31 14.42 20.13 -11.80
CA GLU A 31 12.95 20.03 -11.70
C GLU A 31 12.46 18.65 -12.13
N LEU A 32 11.42 18.16 -11.45
CA LEU A 32 10.72 16.91 -11.75
C LEU A 32 9.21 17.15 -11.79
N VAL A 33 8.53 16.66 -12.83
CA VAL A 33 7.08 16.71 -12.94
C VAL A 33 6.51 15.30 -12.78
N ILE A 34 5.75 15.07 -11.72
CA ILE A 34 5.09 13.80 -11.43
C ILE A 34 3.62 13.88 -11.84
N GLY A 35 3.14 12.93 -12.62
CA GLY A 35 1.73 12.80 -12.96
C GLY A 35 1.02 11.78 -12.07
N MET A 36 -0.16 12.14 -11.54
CA MET A 36 -1.04 11.22 -10.81
C MET A 36 -2.51 11.47 -11.15
N THR A 37 -3.39 10.52 -10.78
CA THR A 37 -4.81 10.54 -11.20
C THR A 37 -5.77 11.12 -10.15
N GLN A 38 -5.31 11.47 -8.96
CA GLN A 38 -6.18 11.92 -7.87
C GLN A 38 -5.59 13.13 -7.15
N PHE A 39 -6.46 14.10 -6.81
CA PHE A 39 -6.09 15.21 -5.93
C PHE A 39 -6.49 14.92 -4.48
N PRO A 40 -5.69 15.28 -3.46
CA PRO A 40 -6.04 15.06 -2.07
C PRO A 40 -7.23 15.93 -1.62
N SER A 41 -8.08 15.39 -0.73
CA SER A 41 -9.19 16.12 -0.11
C SER A 41 -8.72 17.10 0.98
N THR A 42 -7.58 16.84 1.61
CA THR A 42 -6.96 17.61 2.69
C THR A 42 -5.45 17.35 2.67
N PHE A 43 -4.66 18.28 3.20
CA PHE A 43 -3.23 18.09 3.47
C PHE A 43 -2.95 17.78 4.95
N SER A 44 -3.96 17.75 5.82
CA SER A 44 -3.76 17.37 7.21
C SER A 44 -3.31 15.91 7.32
N PRO A 45 -2.19 15.60 7.99
CA PRO A 45 -1.67 14.23 8.07
C PRO A 45 -2.57 13.29 8.88
N VAL A 46 -3.39 13.83 9.78
CA VAL A 46 -4.22 13.07 10.73
C VAL A 46 -5.70 13.01 10.37
N ILE A 47 -6.18 13.91 9.47
CA ILE A 47 -7.58 13.97 9.03
C ILE A 47 -7.74 13.21 7.71
N ASP A 48 -8.77 12.36 7.61
CA ASP A 48 -9.05 11.46 6.49
C ASP A 48 -7.87 10.50 6.15
N SER A 49 -8.15 9.47 5.38
CA SER A 49 -7.14 8.55 4.87
C SER A 49 -7.25 8.49 3.36
N MET A 50 -6.27 9.04 2.65
CA MET A 50 -6.26 9.11 1.19
C MET A 50 -4.85 8.92 0.63
N LEU A 51 -4.69 8.01 -0.33
CA LEU A 51 -3.40 7.69 -0.91
C LEU A 51 -2.73 8.89 -1.60
N ALA A 52 -3.52 9.72 -2.30
CA ALA A 52 -3.00 10.94 -2.95
C ALA A 52 -2.37 11.92 -1.96
N LYS A 53 -2.97 12.06 -0.76
CA LYS A 53 -2.42 12.83 0.34
C LYS A 53 -1.12 12.20 0.85
N SER A 54 -1.12 10.91 1.14
CA SER A 54 0.06 10.19 1.63
C SER A 54 1.22 10.28 0.64
N TYR A 55 0.93 10.23 -0.66
CA TYR A 55 1.92 10.36 -1.73
C TYR A 55 2.66 11.71 -1.69
N ILE A 56 1.94 12.81 -1.50
CA ILE A 56 2.52 14.16 -1.39
C ILE A 56 3.21 14.35 -0.04
N LEU A 57 2.53 13.97 1.06
CA LEU A 57 3.05 14.20 2.40
C LEU A 57 4.31 13.37 2.70
N ALA A 58 4.50 12.22 2.08
CA ALA A 58 5.72 11.44 2.22
C ALA A 58 6.97 12.20 1.75
N MET A 59 6.84 13.15 0.81
CA MET A 59 7.93 14.04 0.41
C MET A 59 8.18 15.18 1.39
N THR A 60 7.20 15.53 2.22
CA THR A 60 7.25 16.77 3.02
C THR A 60 7.37 16.53 4.53
N ARG A 61 7.24 15.29 4.98
CA ARG A 61 7.28 14.97 6.41
C ARG A 61 7.99 13.64 6.67
N ARG A 62 8.45 13.48 7.91
CA ARG A 62 8.98 12.22 8.43
C ARG A 62 8.23 11.84 9.70
N ASP A 63 7.78 10.59 9.73
CA ASP A 63 7.26 9.93 10.92
C ASP A 63 8.41 9.32 11.73
N PHE A 64 8.15 8.84 12.95
CA PHE A 64 9.19 8.21 13.76
C PHE A 64 9.76 6.98 13.11
N VAL A 65 8.91 6.10 12.60
CA VAL A 65 9.30 4.82 12.02
C VAL A 65 8.58 4.57 10.70
N THR A 66 9.17 3.73 9.88
CA THR A 66 8.56 3.21 8.65
C THR A 66 9.11 1.84 8.32
N TYR A 67 8.53 1.17 7.31
CA TYR A 67 9.18 0.04 6.66
C TYR A 67 10.06 0.53 5.52
N ASP A 68 11.29 0.01 5.44
CA ASP A 68 12.19 0.28 4.33
C ASP A 68 11.79 -0.51 3.06
N VAL A 69 12.55 -0.36 1.99
CA VAL A 69 12.30 -1.06 0.72
C VAL A 69 12.43 -2.59 0.83
N GLY A 70 13.11 -3.08 1.85
CA GLY A 70 13.26 -4.49 2.21
C GLY A 70 12.19 -5.00 3.20
N TRP A 71 11.20 -4.15 3.53
CA TRP A 71 10.13 -4.45 4.48
C TRP A 71 10.60 -4.61 5.94
N ALA A 72 11.77 -4.09 6.28
CA ALA A 72 12.24 -4.00 7.66
C ALA A 72 11.81 -2.68 8.29
N LEU A 73 11.31 -2.73 9.54
CA LEU A 73 10.97 -1.53 10.29
C LEU A 73 12.25 -0.75 10.61
N THR A 74 12.26 0.55 10.36
CA THR A 74 13.41 1.43 10.53
C THR A 74 13.02 2.77 11.12
N CYS A 75 13.96 3.43 11.83
CA CYS A 75 13.80 4.80 12.29
C CYS A 75 13.99 5.81 11.16
N LEU A 76 13.12 6.82 11.10
CA LEU A 76 13.30 8.04 10.32
C LEU A 76 13.58 9.23 11.22
N LEU A 77 12.63 9.56 12.11
CA LEU A 77 12.74 10.69 13.04
C LEU A 77 13.32 10.28 14.41
N CYS A 78 13.30 8.99 14.75
CA CYS A 78 13.97 8.49 15.95
C CYS A 78 15.47 8.22 15.71
N VAL A 79 16.26 8.21 16.77
CA VAL A 79 17.69 7.84 16.72
C VAL A 79 17.85 6.34 16.58
N GLU A 80 17.06 5.56 17.31
CA GLU A 80 17.08 4.09 17.33
C GLU A 80 15.69 3.54 17.59
N LEU A 81 15.36 2.39 16.96
CA LEU A 81 14.10 1.68 17.23
C LEU A 81 14.10 1.12 18.66
N PRO A 82 13.02 1.34 19.43
CA PRO A 82 12.89 0.68 20.72
C PRO A 82 12.64 -0.82 20.55
N THR A 83 13.56 -1.63 21.06
CA THR A 83 13.43 -3.09 21.09
C THR A 83 13.67 -3.62 22.51
N ILE A 84 13.20 -4.84 22.79
CA ILE A 84 13.49 -5.52 24.06
C ILE A 84 15.00 -5.78 24.17
N GLU A 85 15.65 -6.12 23.07
CA GLU A 85 17.07 -6.49 22.99
C GLU A 85 17.99 -5.32 23.32
N ASN A 86 17.65 -4.09 22.89
CA ASN A 86 18.45 -2.90 23.24
C ASN A 86 18.00 -2.21 24.53
N GLY A 87 16.95 -2.72 25.18
CA GLY A 87 16.43 -2.21 26.45
C GLY A 87 15.61 -0.92 26.35
N LEU A 88 15.40 -0.38 25.14
CA LEU A 88 14.55 0.78 24.90
C LEU A 88 13.05 0.41 24.91
N ALA A 89 12.71 -0.87 24.79
CA ALA A 89 11.38 -1.38 25.04
C ALA A 89 11.38 -2.30 26.26
N ARG A 90 10.36 -2.20 27.12
CA ARG A 90 10.23 -3.04 28.31
C ARG A 90 8.78 -3.33 28.65
N ARG A 91 8.54 -4.49 29.26
CA ARG A 91 7.26 -4.80 29.88
C ARG A 91 7.12 -4.00 31.17
N GLU A 92 5.93 -3.53 31.47
CA GLU A 92 5.60 -2.84 32.72
C GLU A 92 4.29 -3.36 33.29
N THR A 93 4.13 -3.18 34.62
CA THR A 93 2.86 -3.49 35.29
C THR A 93 2.05 -2.21 35.43
N LEU A 94 0.88 -2.20 34.79
CA LEU A 94 -0.06 -1.09 34.86
C LEU A 94 -0.72 -0.97 36.26
N ALA A 95 -1.32 0.18 36.54
CA ALA A 95 -1.98 0.44 37.83
C ALA A 95 -3.11 -0.54 38.15
N ASP A 96 -3.74 -1.14 37.15
CA ASP A 96 -4.79 -2.16 37.28
C ASP A 96 -4.26 -3.60 37.35
N GLY A 97 -2.94 -3.78 37.37
CA GLY A 97 -2.25 -5.07 37.44
C GLY A 97 -2.06 -5.79 36.10
N ARG A 98 -2.57 -5.24 35.00
CA ARG A 98 -2.29 -5.77 33.67
C ARG A 98 -0.84 -5.50 33.25
N THR A 99 -0.36 -6.26 32.27
CA THR A 99 0.95 -6.03 31.68
C THR A 99 0.81 -5.11 30.48
N GLY A 100 1.49 -3.95 30.54
CA GLY A 100 1.68 -3.01 29.45
C GLY A 100 3.10 -3.01 28.91
N MET A 101 3.43 -1.99 28.13
CA MET A 101 4.77 -1.75 27.59
C MET A 101 5.18 -0.29 27.75
N ALA A 102 6.47 -0.06 28.00
CA ALA A 102 7.09 1.25 27.94
C ALA A 102 8.13 1.26 26.81
N LEU A 103 8.09 2.30 25.96
CA LEU A 103 8.93 2.47 24.77
C LEU A 103 9.66 3.79 24.85
N ASP A 104 10.99 3.76 24.94
CA ASP A 104 11.82 4.95 25.01
C ASP A 104 12.22 5.39 23.60
N TYR A 105 11.95 6.66 23.27
CA TYR A 105 12.29 7.28 22.00
C TYR A 105 13.21 8.49 22.20
N GLU A 106 14.13 8.67 21.27
CA GLU A 106 14.91 9.89 21.12
C GLU A 106 14.71 10.45 19.72
N ILE A 107 14.26 11.72 19.64
CA ILE A 107 14.10 12.45 18.38
C ILE A 107 15.49 12.80 17.83
N GLN A 108 15.70 12.67 16.51
CA GLN A 108 16.93 13.07 15.84
C GLN A 108 17.38 14.47 16.30
N PRO A 109 18.62 14.65 16.76
CA PRO A 109 19.08 15.92 17.35
C PRO A 109 18.92 17.12 16.41
N GLY A 110 19.16 16.91 15.11
CA GLY A 110 19.07 17.95 14.07
C GLY A 110 17.66 18.21 13.55
N ALA A 111 16.65 17.43 13.97
CA ALA A 111 15.30 17.53 13.41
C ALA A 111 14.66 18.89 13.71
N THR A 112 14.22 19.57 12.63
CA THR A 112 13.54 20.87 12.65
C THR A 112 12.31 20.83 11.75
N TRP A 113 11.37 21.71 12.01
CA TRP A 113 10.33 22.12 11.09
C TRP A 113 10.92 23.04 10.01
N GLY A 114 10.23 23.23 8.89
CA GLY A 114 10.72 23.99 7.74
C GLY A 114 10.84 25.50 7.95
N ASP A 115 10.40 26.02 9.09
CA ASP A 115 10.65 27.38 9.55
C ASP A 115 11.89 27.49 10.48
N GLY A 116 12.59 26.37 10.71
CA GLY A 116 13.74 26.26 11.60
C GLY A 116 13.42 25.99 13.06
N THR A 117 12.14 25.93 13.44
CA THR A 117 11.73 25.55 14.80
C THR A 117 12.14 24.10 15.09
N PRO A 118 12.84 23.81 16.22
CA PRO A 118 13.20 22.44 16.55
C PRO A 118 11.96 21.54 16.75
N VAL A 119 11.98 20.31 16.20
CA VAL A 119 11.02 19.28 16.57
C VAL A 119 11.32 18.79 17.97
N THR A 120 10.33 18.82 18.87
CA THR A 120 10.51 18.51 20.28
C THR A 120 9.42 17.60 20.84
N THR A 121 9.60 17.17 22.09
CA THR A 121 8.58 16.43 22.85
C THR A 121 7.30 17.23 23.08
N GLU A 122 7.31 18.54 22.93
CA GLU A 122 6.08 19.34 22.95
C GLU A 122 5.18 19.03 21.75
N ASP A 123 5.77 18.81 20.56
CA ASP A 123 5.04 18.35 19.36
C ASP A 123 4.46 16.95 19.57
N VAL A 124 5.20 16.07 20.24
CA VAL A 124 4.73 14.71 20.58
C VAL A 124 3.50 14.75 21.48
N LEU A 125 3.57 15.51 22.59
CA LEU A 125 2.48 15.66 23.55
C LEU A 125 1.25 16.30 22.88
N PHE A 126 1.46 17.35 22.10
CA PHE A 126 0.39 18.02 21.39
C PHE A 126 -0.28 17.10 20.35
N SER A 127 0.49 16.34 19.59
CA SER A 127 -0.04 15.38 18.61
C SER A 127 -0.85 14.28 19.27
N TRP A 128 -0.40 13.77 20.43
CA TRP A 128 -1.15 12.81 21.23
C TRP A 128 -2.45 13.42 21.79
N GLU A 129 -2.41 14.68 22.27
CA GLU A 129 -3.60 15.42 22.73
C GLU A 129 -4.65 15.53 21.63
N VAL A 130 -4.25 15.97 20.43
CA VAL A 130 -5.13 16.07 19.25
C VAL A 130 -5.64 14.69 18.84
N GLY A 131 -4.74 13.70 18.78
CA GLY A 131 -5.02 12.35 18.30
C GLY A 131 -6.09 11.62 19.12
N LYS A 132 -6.06 11.76 20.44
CA LYS A 132 -7.03 11.09 21.35
C LYS A 132 -8.33 11.87 21.58
N HIS A 133 -8.40 13.15 21.15
CA HIS A 133 -9.57 13.98 21.44
C HIS A 133 -10.77 13.56 20.58
N PRO A 134 -11.96 13.29 21.20
CA PRO A 134 -13.10 12.69 20.50
C PRO A 134 -13.70 13.59 19.41
N LEU A 135 -13.47 14.89 19.45
CA LEU A 135 -14.03 15.87 18.51
C LEU A 135 -13.03 16.38 17.48
N SER A 136 -11.76 15.97 17.52
CA SER A 136 -10.70 16.47 16.63
C SER A 136 -10.86 16.10 15.16
N GLY A 137 -11.67 15.06 14.86
CA GLY A 137 -11.84 14.55 13.50
C GLY A 137 -10.67 13.70 12.99
N VAL A 138 -9.76 13.28 13.88
CA VAL A 138 -8.63 12.38 13.56
C VAL A 138 -9.15 11.02 13.10
N ALA A 139 -8.62 10.53 11.98
CA ALA A 139 -9.10 9.32 11.33
C ALA A 139 -8.80 8.02 12.11
N ASN A 140 -7.68 7.97 12.84
CA ASN A 140 -7.26 6.79 13.61
C ASN A 140 -7.08 7.12 15.09
N ARG A 141 -8.18 7.44 15.76
CA ARG A 141 -8.17 7.77 17.20
C ARG A 141 -7.79 6.57 18.08
N ASP A 142 -8.22 5.36 17.72
CA ASP A 142 -7.95 4.13 18.47
C ASP A 142 -6.44 3.91 18.71
N PHE A 143 -5.60 4.30 17.75
CA PHE A 143 -4.14 4.25 17.92
C PHE A 143 -3.67 5.11 19.12
N TYR A 144 -4.16 6.34 19.23
CA TYR A 144 -3.77 7.28 20.29
C TYR A 144 -4.38 6.92 21.66
N GLU A 145 -5.56 6.30 21.68
CA GLU A 145 -6.25 5.85 22.91
C GLU A 145 -5.49 4.70 23.61
N ARG A 146 -4.70 3.93 22.86
CA ARG A 146 -3.87 2.85 23.41
C ARG A 146 -2.63 3.34 24.15
N ILE A 147 -2.26 4.60 23.93
CA ILE A 147 -1.19 5.28 24.66
C ILE A 147 -1.78 5.80 25.98
N THR A 148 -1.37 5.19 27.08
CA THR A 148 -1.89 5.52 28.43
C THR A 148 -1.22 6.74 29.03
N ALA A 149 0.06 6.95 28.75
CA ALA A 149 0.86 8.08 29.19
C ALA A 149 2.04 8.33 28.26
N ILE A 150 2.58 9.56 28.30
CA ILE A 150 3.86 9.92 27.70
C ILE A 150 4.68 10.66 28.75
N ASP A 151 5.80 10.08 29.16
CA ASP A 151 6.74 10.69 30.10
C ASP A 151 7.85 11.44 29.34
N VAL A 152 8.05 12.70 29.66
CA VAL A 152 9.06 13.56 29.03
C VAL A 152 10.34 13.60 29.85
N HIS A 153 11.48 13.28 29.24
CA HIS A 153 12.82 13.27 29.86
C HIS A 153 13.73 14.41 29.37
N GLY A 154 13.20 15.26 28.53
CA GLY A 154 13.89 16.40 27.94
C GLY A 154 13.29 16.79 26.58
N PRO A 155 13.84 17.79 25.89
CA PRO A 155 13.23 18.30 24.66
C PRO A 155 13.24 17.29 23.48
N LYS A 156 14.06 16.23 23.55
CA LYS A 156 14.21 15.22 22.50
C LYS A 156 13.93 13.78 22.98
N ARG A 157 13.73 13.53 24.29
CA ARG A 157 13.56 12.17 24.83
C ARG A 157 12.25 12.02 25.57
N PHE A 158 11.57 10.92 25.33
CA PHE A 158 10.29 10.59 25.97
C PHE A 158 10.08 9.07 26.02
N THR A 159 9.17 8.65 26.91
CA THR A 159 8.69 7.26 27.00
C THR A 159 7.21 7.22 26.66
N VAL A 160 6.81 6.34 25.76
CA VAL A 160 5.42 6.02 25.46
C VAL A 160 4.99 4.80 26.27
N HIS A 161 3.89 4.90 27.02
CA HIS A 161 3.30 3.81 27.79
C HIS A 161 2.06 3.26 27.08
N LEU A 162 2.02 1.94 26.86
CA LEU A 162 0.95 1.25 26.15
C LEU A 162 0.09 0.40 27.10
N ASP A 163 -1.20 0.29 26.79
CA ASP A 163 -2.23 -0.36 27.60
C ASP A 163 -2.12 -1.90 27.69
N LYS A 164 -1.32 -2.52 26.85
CA LYS A 164 -1.05 -3.98 26.80
C LYS A 164 0.21 -4.32 26.02
N LEU A 165 0.53 -5.60 25.90
CA LEU A 165 1.57 -6.10 25.02
C LEU A 165 1.10 -6.04 23.56
N TYR A 166 2.01 -5.65 22.66
CA TYR A 166 1.80 -5.63 21.22
C TYR A 166 3.00 -6.26 20.51
N TYR A 167 2.77 -7.18 19.60
CA TYR A 167 3.84 -7.81 18.81
C TYR A 167 4.59 -6.80 17.92
N ASP A 168 3.88 -5.77 17.44
CA ASP A 168 4.37 -4.69 16.61
C ASP A 168 4.74 -3.43 17.42
N TYR A 169 5.07 -3.62 18.72
CA TYR A 169 5.37 -2.55 19.66
C TYR A 169 6.37 -1.51 19.13
N PRO A 170 7.41 -1.84 18.31
CA PRO A 170 8.34 -0.81 17.87
C PRO A 170 7.69 0.25 16.96
N ALA A 171 6.56 -0.10 16.32
CA ALA A 171 5.78 0.84 15.51
C ALA A 171 4.68 1.57 16.31
N ARG A 172 4.41 1.17 17.57
CA ARG A 172 3.31 1.75 18.35
C ARG A 172 3.59 3.11 18.95
N GLY A 173 4.83 3.57 18.92
CA GLY A 173 5.18 4.95 19.25
C GLY A 173 5.25 5.88 18.04
N ASP A 174 4.80 5.42 16.87
CA ASP A 174 4.80 6.20 15.61
C ASP A 174 3.68 7.25 15.60
N ILE A 175 3.80 8.22 16.52
CA ILE A 175 2.88 9.33 16.62
C ILE A 175 3.09 10.25 15.41
N THR A 176 2.05 10.45 14.61
CA THR A 176 2.06 11.45 13.52
C THR A 176 2.19 12.85 14.10
N LEU A 177 3.36 13.47 13.94
CA LEU A 177 3.64 14.77 14.53
C LEU A 177 2.88 15.92 13.86
N LEU A 178 2.41 16.83 14.71
CA LEU A 178 1.84 18.13 14.37
C LEU A 178 2.70 19.23 15.00
N PRO A 179 3.00 20.34 14.28
CA PRO A 179 3.81 21.44 14.84
C PRO A 179 3.00 22.20 15.92
N ALA A 180 3.32 21.94 17.18
CA ALA A 180 2.59 22.50 18.32
C ALA A 180 2.58 24.04 18.29
N HIS A 181 3.67 24.67 17.86
CA HIS A 181 3.82 26.12 17.79
C HIS A 181 2.87 26.78 16.76
N LEU A 182 2.36 26.02 15.77
CA LEU A 182 1.42 26.51 14.76
C LEU A 182 0.00 25.99 15.00
N GLU A 183 -0.17 24.68 15.19
CA GLU A 183 -1.47 24.01 15.19
C GLU A 183 -2.24 24.16 16.52
N ARG A 184 -1.57 24.51 17.63
CA ARG A 184 -2.24 24.68 18.94
C ARG A 184 -3.33 25.75 18.90
N ALA A 185 -3.13 26.83 18.14
CA ALA A 185 -4.14 27.88 17.99
C ALA A 185 -5.37 27.39 17.19
N ALA A 186 -5.15 26.56 16.17
CA ALA A 186 -6.24 25.94 15.40
C ALA A 186 -7.03 24.92 16.25
N PHE A 187 -6.34 24.22 17.17
CA PHE A 187 -6.92 23.24 18.07
C PHE A 187 -7.61 23.83 19.32
N ALA A 188 -7.57 25.13 19.53
CA ALA A 188 -8.23 25.79 20.65
C ALA A 188 -9.76 25.47 20.72
N ASP A 189 -10.38 25.13 19.59
CA ASP A 189 -11.71 24.54 19.48
C ASP A 189 -11.60 23.18 18.76
N PRO A 190 -11.54 22.08 19.49
CA PRO A 190 -11.33 20.75 18.90
C PRO A 190 -12.44 20.31 17.95
N ALA A 191 -13.68 20.78 18.11
CA ALA A 191 -14.79 20.42 17.21
C ALA A 191 -14.64 21.06 15.82
N GLU A 192 -13.97 22.19 15.76
CA GLU A 192 -13.69 22.93 14.52
C GLU A 192 -12.30 22.62 13.94
N TYR A 193 -11.46 21.89 14.64
CA TYR A 193 -10.07 21.66 14.26
C TYR A 193 -9.92 21.12 12.82
N ARG A 194 -10.74 20.14 12.44
CA ARG A 194 -10.69 19.58 11.09
C ARG A 194 -10.90 20.59 9.96
N TYR A 195 -11.53 21.74 10.25
CA TYR A 195 -11.79 22.80 9.29
C TYR A 195 -10.84 24.00 9.43
N ARG A 196 -10.02 24.01 10.49
CA ARG A 196 -9.14 25.13 10.85
C ARG A 196 -7.66 24.79 10.82
N THR A 197 -7.31 23.52 10.65
CA THR A 197 -5.90 23.11 10.54
C THR A 197 -5.18 23.94 9.48
N LEU A 198 -3.99 24.42 9.80
CA LEU A 198 -3.18 25.19 8.86
C LEU A 198 -2.74 24.37 7.65
N TYR A 199 -2.72 23.07 7.75
CA TYR A 199 -2.47 22.21 6.59
C TYR A 199 -3.44 22.44 5.43
N ASP A 200 -4.67 22.91 5.71
CA ASP A 200 -5.67 23.24 4.70
C ASP A 200 -5.91 24.75 4.58
N ALA A 201 -5.78 25.52 5.68
CA ALA A 201 -5.99 26.96 5.68
C ALA A 201 -4.79 27.74 5.08
N ASP A 202 -3.57 27.27 5.31
CA ASP A 202 -2.32 27.85 4.80
C ASP A 202 -1.28 26.74 4.49
N PRO A 203 -1.54 25.87 3.51
CA PRO A 203 -0.67 24.73 3.21
C PRO A 203 0.74 25.12 2.74
N THR A 204 0.99 26.39 2.46
CA THR A 204 2.31 26.89 2.03
C THR A 204 3.20 27.31 3.19
N ASN A 205 2.69 27.29 4.41
CA ASN A 205 3.46 27.61 5.61
C ASN A 205 4.60 26.59 5.82
N PRO A 206 5.88 27.02 5.78
CA PRO A 206 7.01 26.09 5.86
C PRO A 206 7.06 25.31 7.18
N GLY A 207 6.61 25.91 8.28
CA GLY A 207 6.62 25.30 9.62
C GLY A 207 5.69 24.08 9.78
N LEU A 208 4.90 23.73 8.76
CA LEU A 208 4.07 22.52 8.75
C LEU A 208 4.85 21.25 8.36
N TYR A 209 6.07 21.37 7.85
CA TYR A 209 6.81 20.29 7.19
C TYR A 209 8.16 20.04 7.86
N ASN A 210 8.50 18.79 8.12
CA ASN A 210 9.75 18.35 8.70
C ASN A 210 10.53 17.36 7.81
N GLY A 211 10.18 17.30 6.52
CA GLY A 211 10.79 16.42 5.51
C GLY A 211 11.71 17.18 4.53
N PRO A 212 12.21 16.47 3.48
CA PRO A 212 13.15 17.04 2.51
C PRO A 212 12.55 18.10 1.60
N TYR A 213 11.22 18.14 1.48
CA TYR A 213 10.48 19.16 0.74
C TYR A 213 9.42 19.83 1.60
N ARG A 214 8.94 20.98 1.13
CA ARG A 214 7.78 21.69 1.66
C ARG A 214 6.85 22.09 0.52
N ILE A 215 5.57 22.23 0.79
CA ILE A 215 4.62 22.75 -0.20
C ILE A 215 4.85 24.25 -0.39
N ALA A 216 5.01 24.69 -1.64
CA ALA A 216 5.20 26.09 -2.03
C ALA A 216 3.97 26.66 -2.75
N GLU A 217 3.16 25.81 -3.40
CA GLU A 217 1.96 26.22 -4.12
C GLU A 217 0.94 25.07 -4.17
N VAL A 218 -0.32 25.40 -4.04
CA VAL A 218 -1.44 24.49 -4.22
C VAL A 218 -2.46 25.12 -5.16
N VAL A 219 -2.70 24.47 -6.30
CA VAL A 219 -3.81 24.80 -7.19
C VAL A 219 -4.80 23.65 -7.16
N SER A 220 -5.91 23.86 -6.43
CA SER A 220 -6.89 22.82 -6.15
C SER A 220 -7.38 22.11 -7.42
N GLY A 221 -7.38 20.79 -7.40
CA GLY A 221 -7.76 19.93 -8.53
C GLY A 221 -6.76 19.91 -9.70
N SER A 222 -5.66 20.66 -9.65
CA SER A 222 -4.70 20.79 -10.76
C SER A 222 -3.32 20.27 -10.39
N HIS A 223 -2.65 20.92 -9.43
CA HIS A 223 -1.29 20.55 -9.09
C HIS A 223 -0.87 21.06 -7.70
N VAL A 224 0.19 20.45 -7.18
CA VAL A 224 0.92 20.88 -5.98
C VAL A 224 2.39 21.05 -6.35
N VAL A 225 2.98 22.18 -5.95
CA VAL A 225 4.39 22.45 -6.13
C VAL A 225 5.11 22.29 -4.81
N LEU A 226 6.15 21.49 -4.83
CA LEU A 226 7.07 21.25 -3.73
C LEU A 226 8.43 21.89 -4.05
N VAL A 227 9.07 22.49 -3.06
CA VAL A 227 10.45 22.99 -3.15
C VAL A 227 11.30 22.35 -2.06
N ALA A 228 12.59 22.20 -2.32
CA ALA A 228 13.53 21.68 -1.34
C ALA A 228 13.42 22.48 -0.02
N ASN A 229 13.49 21.77 1.09
CA ASN A 229 13.42 22.36 2.41
C ASN A 229 14.83 22.69 2.91
N ASP A 230 15.15 23.97 3.02
CA ASP A 230 16.49 24.44 3.40
C ASP A 230 16.88 24.07 4.85
N THR A 231 15.88 23.76 5.68
CA THR A 231 16.10 23.32 7.08
C THR A 231 16.14 21.80 7.23
N TRP A 232 16.04 21.05 6.11
CA TRP A 232 16.08 19.61 6.14
C TRP A 232 17.42 19.09 6.70
N TRP A 233 17.34 18.29 7.73
CA TRP A 233 18.47 17.75 8.50
C TRP A 233 19.04 16.42 7.96
N GLY A 234 18.37 15.80 6.98
CA GLY A 234 18.80 14.56 6.34
C GLY A 234 19.60 14.77 5.05
N THR A 235 19.59 13.78 4.16
CA THR A 235 20.26 13.86 2.86
C THR A 235 19.63 14.94 1.99
N PRO A 236 20.40 15.94 1.50
CA PRO A 236 19.85 16.97 0.62
C PRO A 236 19.26 16.37 -0.66
N PRO A 237 18.03 16.75 -1.04
CA PRO A 237 17.41 16.27 -2.26
C PRO A 237 18.10 16.84 -3.51
N HIS A 238 18.08 16.08 -4.62
CA HIS A 238 18.68 16.51 -5.89
C HIS A 238 17.82 17.55 -6.62
N PHE A 239 16.50 17.30 -6.66
CA PHE A 239 15.58 18.20 -7.35
C PHE A 239 15.27 19.42 -6.47
N ALA A 240 15.52 20.62 -6.97
CA ALA A 240 15.15 21.86 -6.27
C ALA A 240 13.63 22.04 -6.22
N ARG A 241 12.92 21.51 -7.23
CA ARG A 241 11.47 21.65 -7.40
C ARG A 241 10.84 20.36 -7.89
N ILE A 242 9.71 19.98 -7.29
CA ILE A 242 8.85 18.90 -7.76
C ILE A 242 7.44 19.43 -7.97
N THR A 243 6.87 19.23 -9.16
CA THR A 243 5.48 19.56 -9.46
C THR A 243 4.68 18.27 -9.57
N VAL A 244 3.72 18.07 -8.68
CA VAL A 244 2.78 16.94 -8.74
C VAL A 244 1.54 17.40 -9.49
N ARG A 245 1.36 16.95 -10.74
CA ARG A 245 0.20 17.24 -11.59
C ARG A 245 -0.87 16.19 -11.43
N VAL A 246 -2.11 16.65 -11.31
CA VAL A 246 -3.28 15.77 -11.28
C VAL A 246 -3.96 15.76 -12.64
N ILE A 247 -4.01 14.57 -13.26
CA ILE A 247 -4.61 14.32 -14.55
C ILE A 247 -5.47 13.07 -14.41
N GLU A 248 -6.76 13.25 -14.12
CA GLU A 248 -7.68 12.15 -13.77
C GLU A 248 -7.88 11.14 -14.90
N ASN A 249 -7.81 11.60 -16.15
CA ASN A 249 -7.94 10.74 -17.32
C ASN A 249 -6.58 10.12 -17.70
N THR A 250 -6.47 8.80 -17.63
CA THR A 250 -5.22 8.08 -17.88
C THR A 250 -4.72 8.18 -19.33
N ALA A 251 -5.62 8.35 -20.33
CA ALA A 251 -5.19 8.61 -21.71
C ALA A 251 -4.58 10.01 -21.84
N ALA A 252 -5.12 11.00 -21.15
CA ALA A 252 -4.52 12.34 -21.08
C ALA A 252 -3.20 12.31 -20.30
N LEU A 253 -3.09 11.51 -19.24
CA LEU A 253 -1.85 11.31 -18.49
C LEU A 253 -0.76 10.69 -19.38
N GLU A 254 -1.09 9.68 -20.20
CA GLU A 254 -0.19 9.09 -21.20
C GLU A 254 0.27 10.14 -22.22
N ALA A 255 -0.64 10.94 -22.77
CA ALA A 255 -0.29 11.98 -23.73
C ALA A 255 0.65 13.05 -23.12
N ASN A 256 0.45 13.42 -21.84
CA ASN A 256 1.34 14.35 -21.14
C ASN A 256 2.72 13.74 -20.86
N LEU A 257 2.80 12.45 -20.57
CA LEU A 257 4.07 11.72 -20.44
C LEU A 257 4.84 11.70 -21.77
N LEU A 258 4.18 11.32 -22.87
CA LEU A 258 4.80 11.25 -24.19
C LEU A 258 5.23 12.62 -24.74
N SER A 259 4.54 13.70 -24.37
CA SER A 259 4.93 15.06 -24.75
C SER A 259 6.02 15.66 -23.86
N GLY A 260 6.41 14.99 -22.77
CA GLY A 260 7.36 15.52 -21.78
C GLY A 260 6.78 16.60 -20.85
N ALA A 261 5.45 16.79 -20.86
CA ALA A 261 4.77 17.68 -19.89
C ALA A 261 4.65 17.05 -18.49
N VAL A 262 4.81 15.74 -18.40
CA VAL A 262 5.00 14.93 -17.21
C VAL A 262 6.24 14.08 -17.43
N ASP A 263 7.12 14.01 -16.45
CA ASP A 263 8.35 13.20 -16.53
C ASP A 263 8.13 11.76 -16.03
N TYR A 264 7.34 11.60 -14.98
CA TYR A 264 7.16 10.34 -14.25
C TYR A 264 5.69 10.13 -13.89
N VAL A 265 5.17 8.93 -14.12
CA VAL A 265 3.83 8.53 -13.69
C VAL A 265 3.91 7.77 -12.39
N ALA A 266 3.24 8.30 -11.36
CA ALA A 266 3.19 7.72 -10.01
C ALA A 266 2.67 6.28 -10.03
N GLY A 267 3.43 5.35 -9.45
CA GLY A 267 3.08 3.93 -9.47
C GLY A 267 1.82 3.60 -8.68
N GLU A 268 1.64 4.27 -7.56
CA GLU A 268 0.51 4.07 -6.67
C GLU A 268 -0.80 4.71 -7.19
N LEU A 269 -0.68 5.74 -8.02
CA LEU A 269 -1.78 6.61 -8.47
C LEU A 269 -1.75 6.88 -9.97
N GLY A 270 -1.10 6.02 -10.75
CA GLY A 270 -0.94 6.17 -12.20
C GLY A 270 -1.76 5.15 -12.98
N PHE A 271 -1.06 4.38 -13.84
CA PHE A 271 -1.69 3.40 -14.72
C PHE A 271 -2.05 2.12 -13.99
N SER A 272 -3.16 1.51 -14.40
CA SER A 272 -3.47 0.12 -14.06
C SER A 272 -2.53 -0.84 -14.80
N ILE A 273 -2.46 -2.09 -14.33
CA ILE A 273 -1.55 -3.10 -14.92
C ILE A 273 -1.78 -3.31 -16.43
N ASP A 274 -3.02 -3.35 -16.89
CA ASP A 274 -3.37 -3.52 -18.30
C ASP A 274 -2.97 -2.30 -19.16
N GLN A 275 -3.11 -1.09 -18.61
CA GLN A 275 -2.66 0.14 -19.26
C GLN A 275 -1.13 0.17 -19.35
N ALA A 276 -0.43 -0.16 -18.28
CA ALA A 276 1.03 -0.22 -18.26
C ALA A 276 1.59 -1.28 -19.21
N LEU A 277 1.01 -2.48 -19.27
CA LEU A 277 1.38 -3.51 -20.25
C LEU A 277 1.10 -3.07 -21.68
N SER A 278 0.01 -2.33 -21.91
CA SER A 278 -0.27 -1.76 -23.22
C SER A 278 0.71 -0.66 -23.60
N PHE A 279 1.09 0.18 -22.64
CA PHE A 279 2.11 1.21 -22.82
C PHE A 279 3.49 0.58 -23.09
N GLU A 280 3.90 -0.42 -22.31
CA GLU A 280 5.17 -1.15 -22.47
C GLU A 280 5.33 -1.73 -23.88
N ARG A 281 4.26 -2.31 -24.46
CA ARG A 281 4.30 -2.83 -25.85
C ARG A 281 4.53 -1.76 -26.91
N ARG A 282 4.18 -0.49 -26.62
CA ARG A 282 4.30 0.62 -27.59
C ARG A 282 5.53 1.48 -27.38
N HIS A 283 5.97 1.61 -26.12
CA HIS A 283 6.96 2.60 -25.67
C HIS A 283 8.01 2.03 -24.71
N GLY A 284 8.12 0.69 -24.61
CA GLY A 284 9.09 0.06 -23.71
C GLY A 284 10.56 0.35 -24.04
N ASP A 285 10.86 0.76 -25.27
CA ASP A 285 12.20 1.18 -25.68
C ASP A 285 12.54 2.62 -25.27
N GLU A 286 11.53 3.42 -24.91
CA GLU A 286 11.66 4.84 -24.56
C GLU A 286 11.64 5.10 -23.04
N PHE A 287 11.02 4.18 -22.27
CA PHE A 287 10.79 4.33 -20.82
C PHE A 287 11.20 3.09 -20.03
N ASN A 288 11.66 3.30 -18.80
CA ASN A 288 11.84 2.23 -17.84
C ASN A 288 10.49 1.95 -17.15
N ILE A 289 9.98 0.73 -17.28
CA ILE A 289 8.72 0.34 -16.68
C ILE A 289 8.98 -0.69 -15.59
N LEU A 290 8.66 -0.30 -14.35
CA LEU A 290 8.83 -1.15 -13.18
C LEU A 290 7.48 -1.72 -12.75
N TYR A 291 7.48 -2.99 -12.36
CA TYR A 291 6.34 -3.68 -11.78
C TYR A 291 6.74 -4.18 -10.40
N LYS A 292 6.10 -3.64 -9.38
CA LYS A 292 6.39 -4.04 -8.00
C LYS A 292 5.18 -4.75 -7.39
N PRO A 293 5.26 -6.06 -7.18
CA PRO A 293 4.27 -6.78 -6.37
C PRO A 293 4.21 -6.20 -4.96
N GLY A 294 2.99 -6.10 -4.43
CA GLY A 294 2.78 -5.48 -3.14
C GLY A 294 1.74 -6.19 -2.28
N LEU A 295 1.30 -5.50 -1.24
CA LEU A 295 0.41 -6.02 -0.21
C LEU A 295 -1.05 -6.17 -0.64
N ILE A 296 -1.42 -5.74 -1.84
CA ILE A 296 -2.80 -5.91 -2.33
C ILE A 296 -2.97 -7.36 -2.79
N TYR A 297 -3.75 -8.11 -2.04
CA TYR A 297 -4.00 -9.53 -2.21
C TYR A 297 -5.39 -9.78 -2.83
N GLU A 298 -5.45 -10.28 -4.06
CA GLU A 298 -6.67 -10.66 -4.77
C GLU A 298 -7.03 -12.11 -4.46
N HIS A 299 -8.29 -12.35 -4.09
CA HIS A 299 -8.76 -13.65 -3.60
C HIS A 299 -10.26 -13.84 -3.85
N ILE A 300 -10.74 -15.04 -3.54
CA ILE A 300 -12.16 -15.38 -3.55
C ILE A 300 -12.54 -15.90 -2.16
N ASP A 301 -13.35 -15.14 -1.44
CA ASP A 301 -13.99 -15.62 -0.21
C ASP A 301 -15.01 -16.70 -0.54
N LEU A 302 -14.99 -17.78 0.23
CA LEU A 302 -15.95 -18.86 0.14
C LEU A 302 -16.96 -18.73 1.30
N ASN A 303 -18.25 -18.68 1.01
CA ASN A 303 -19.25 -18.75 2.07
C ASN A 303 -19.34 -20.19 2.58
N LEU A 304 -18.77 -20.46 3.74
CA LEU A 304 -18.70 -21.81 4.32
C LEU A 304 -20.04 -22.28 4.90
N ASP A 305 -21.06 -21.41 5.01
CA ASP A 305 -22.44 -21.80 5.31
C ASP A 305 -23.12 -22.45 4.09
N ASN A 306 -22.54 -22.32 2.90
CA ASN A 306 -23.01 -23.01 1.71
C ASN A 306 -22.67 -24.53 1.82
N PRO A 307 -23.67 -25.44 1.74
CA PRO A 307 -23.45 -26.88 1.96
C PRO A 307 -22.46 -27.51 0.97
N ILE A 308 -22.31 -26.97 -0.24
CA ILE A 308 -21.34 -27.44 -1.22
C ILE A 308 -19.93 -27.05 -0.79
N LEU A 309 -19.76 -25.81 -0.34
CA LEU A 309 -18.46 -25.25 0.06
C LEU A 309 -18.05 -25.64 1.49
N ALA A 310 -18.96 -26.13 2.31
CA ALA A 310 -18.65 -26.73 3.62
C ALA A 310 -17.72 -27.95 3.47
N ASP A 311 -17.80 -28.68 2.35
CA ASP A 311 -16.90 -29.83 2.08
C ASP A 311 -15.53 -29.33 1.58
N ARG A 312 -14.49 -29.54 2.39
CA ARG A 312 -13.11 -29.18 2.07
C ARG A 312 -12.59 -29.81 0.77
N ARG A 313 -13.09 -30.99 0.39
CA ARG A 313 -12.69 -31.67 -0.86
C ARG A 313 -13.13 -30.84 -2.07
N VAL A 314 -14.32 -30.24 -2.01
CA VAL A 314 -14.82 -29.35 -3.06
C VAL A 314 -13.96 -28.08 -3.14
N ARG A 315 -13.59 -27.47 -2.00
CA ARG A 315 -12.72 -26.30 -1.97
C ARG A 315 -11.34 -26.59 -2.57
N ARG A 316 -10.77 -27.75 -2.25
CA ARG A 316 -9.51 -28.22 -2.85
C ARG A 316 -9.63 -28.51 -4.34
N ALA A 317 -10.75 -29.08 -4.77
CA ALA A 317 -11.02 -29.32 -6.19
C ALA A 317 -11.09 -28.01 -6.96
N LEU A 318 -11.74 -26.98 -6.42
CA LEU A 318 -11.74 -25.63 -7.01
C LEU A 318 -10.30 -25.11 -7.21
N MET A 319 -9.42 -25.29 -6.22
CA MET A 319 -8.02 -24.86 -6.32
C MET A 319 -7.24 -25.64 -7.40
N TYR A 320 -7.34 -26.98 -7.43
CA TYR A 320 -6.65 -27.79 -8.43
C TYR A 320 -7.18 -27.56 -9.86
N ALA A 321 -8.44 -27.15 -10.00
CA ALA A 321 -9.03 -26.84 -11.30
C ALA A 321 -8.68 -25.44 -11.84
N MET A 322 -8.02 -24.58 -11.04
CA MET A 322 -7.57 -23.26 -11.44
C MET A 322 -6.12 -23.27 -11.96
N ASP A 323 -5.91 -22.93 -13.23
CA ASP A 323 -4.59 -22.63 -13.78
C ASP A 323 -4.25 -21.16 -13.52
N ARG A 324 -3.85 -20.85 -12.27
CA ARG A 324 -3.48 -19.51 -11.85
C ARG A 324 -2.21 -19.01 -12.54
N GLY A 325 -1.29 -19.93 -12.87
CA GLY A 325 -0.07 -19.59 -13.60
C GLY A 325 -0.38 -19.07 -15.00
N SER A 326 -1.20 -19.81 -15.77
CA SER A 326 -1.64 -19.35 -17.10
C SER A 326 -2.49 -18.09 -17.02
N LEU A 327 -3.36 -17.97 -16.02
CA LEU A 327 -4.17 -16.76 -15.81
C LEU A 327 -3.27 -15.52 -15.64
N VAL A 328 -2.30 -15.60 -14.74
CA VAL A 328 -1.37 -14.50 -14.47
C VAL A 328 -0.50 -14.20 -15.70
N ALA A 329 0.00 -15.23 -16.40
CA ALA A 329 0.81 -15.04 -17.59
C ALA A 329 0.03 -14.34 -18.71
N GLN A 330 -1.22 -14.77 -18.96
CA GLN A 330 -2.02 -14.26 -20.08
C GLN A 330 -2.63 -12.88 -19.81
N LEU A 331 -3.15 -12.65 -18.59
CA LEU A 331 -3.81 -11.38 -18.26
C LEU A 331 -2.83 -10.29 -17.81
N PHE A 332 -1.73 -10.67 -17.16
CA PHE A 332 -0.83 -9.73 -16.50
C PHE A 332 0.64 -9.84 -16.94
N GLY A 333 0.92 -10.57 -18.04
CA GLY A 333 2.29 -10.75 -18.52
C GLY A 333 3.25 -11.37 -17.48
N GLY A 334 2.72 -12.12 -16.50
CA GLY A 334 3.52 -12.69 -15.41
C GLY A 334 3.95 -11.69 -14.32
N LYS A 335 3.49 -10.44 -14.38
CA LYS A 335 3.96 -9.37 -13.48
C LYS A 335 3.32 -9.42 -12.07
N GLN A 336 2.28 -10.23 -11.89
CA GLN A 336 1.60 -10.41 -10.59
C GLN A 336 1.88 -11.82 -10.07
N PRO A 337 2.57 -12.01 -8.95
CA PRO A 337 2.89 -13.34 -8.43
C PRO A 337 1.64 -14.08 -7.96
N VAL A 338 1.58 -15.37 -8.26
CA VAL A 338 0.53 -16.27 -7.76
C VAL A 338 0.61 -16.32 -6.24
N ALA A 339 -0.52 -16.19 -5.57
CA ALA A 339 -0.63 -16.29 -4.13
C ALA A 339 -0.88 -17.76 -3.70
N ASN A 340 -0.14 -18.23 -2.70
CA ASN A 340 -0.35 -19.55 -2.08
C ASN A 340 -0.98 -19.44 -0.69
N SER A 341 -0.89 -18.27 -0.08
CA SER A 341 -1.55 -17.88 1.17
C SER A 341 -1.94 -16.40 1.10
N ASN A 342 -2.44 -15.87 2.19
CA ASN A 342 -2.73 -14.44 2.36
C ASN A 342 -1.48 -13.59 2.68
N VAL A 343 -0.31 -14.21 2.85
CA VAL A 343 0.96 -13.55 3.18
C VAL A 343 1.77 -13.34 1.91
N ASN A 344 2.22 -12.09 1.68
CA ASN A 344 3.04 -11.74 0.52
C ASN A 344 4.43 -12.41 0.62
N PRO A 345 4.99 -12.95 -0.50
CA PRO A 345 6.34 -13.53 -0.49
C PRO A 345 7.47 -12.58 -0.04
N LEU A 346 7.25 -11.27 -0.10
CA LEU A 346 8.22 -10.27 0.39
C LEU A 346 8.16 -10.07 1.91
N ASP A 347 7.08 -10.53 2.57
CA ASP A 347 6.95 -10.43 4.01
C ASP A 347 7.85 -11.47 4.71
N TRP A 348 8.56 -11.05 5.76
CA TRP A 348 9.46 -11.92 6.52
C TRP A 348 8.77 -13.09 7.23
N VAL A 349 7.45 -13.00 7.45
CA VAL A 349 6.63 -14.08 8.02
C VAL A 349 6.12 -15.07 6.97
N ASN A 350 6.41 -14.83 5.67
CA ASN A 350 6.05 -15.78 4.63
C ASN A 350 6.67 -17.14 4.85
N SER A 351 5.94 -18.19 4.51
CA SER A 351 6.38 -19.57 4.59
C SER A 351 6.11 -20.32 3.30
N ASP A 352 7.14 -20.98 2.80
CA ASP A 352 7.02 -21.91 1.66
C ASP A 352 6.53 -23.30 2.09
N ASP A 353 6.46 -23.55 3.42
CA ASP A 353 5.95 -24.79 4.01
C ASP A 353 4.41 -24.79 4.14
N VAL A 354 3.75 -24.65 3.00
CA VAL A 354 2.29 -24.64 2.88
C VAL A 354 1.84 -25.61 1.78
N PRO A 355 0.62 -26.17 1.86
CA PRO A 355 0.04 -26.94 0.76
C PRO A 355 0.00 -26.13 -0.53
N LEU A 356 0.63 -26.64 -1.59
CA LEU A 356 0.62 -26.03 -2.91
C LEU A 356 -0.43 -26.67 -3.81
N TYR A 357 -1.13 -25.83 -4.56
CA TYR A 357 -2.15 -26.24 -5.52
C TYR A 357 -1.69 -25.87 -6.94
N THR A 358 -0.98 -26.80 -7.58
CA THR A 358 -0.68 -26.74 -9.01
C THR A 358 -1.90 -27.15 -9.82
N TYR A 359 -2.07 -26.59 -11.01
CA TYR A 359 -3.20 -26.98 -11.91
C TYR A 359 -3.17 -28.48 -12.20
N ASP A 360 -4.21 -29.17 -11.76
CA ASP A 360 -4.39 -30.63 -11.90
C ASP A 360 -5.89 -30.94 -11.98
N PRO A 361 -6.49 -30.85 -13.17
CA PRO A 361 -7.92 -31.09 -13.35
C PRO A 361 -8.33 -32.52 -13.06
N ASP A 362 -7.44 -33.53 -13.21
CA ASP A 362 -7.74 -34.93 -12.91
C ASP A 362 -7.86 -35.14 -11.40
N LYS A 363 -6.96 -34.53 -10.64
CA LYS A 363 -7.04 -34.53 -9.17
C LYS A 363 -8.26 -33.75 -8.67
N ALA A 364 -8.62 -32.65 -9.31
CA ALA A 364 -9.87 -31.94 -9.00
C ALA A 364 -11.09 -32.84 -9.24
N ALA A 365 -11.12 -33.53 -10.37
CA ALA A 365 -12.21 -34.49 -10.68
C ALA A 365 -12.31 -35.62 -9.65
N ALA A 366 -11.18 -36.21 -9.26
CA ALA A 366 -11.14 -37.27 -8.24
C ALA A 366 -11.68 -36.79 -6.88
N LEU A 367 -11.29 -35.57 -6.43
CA LEU A 367 -11.80 -34.97 -5.20
C LEU A 367 -13.30 -34.71 -5.24
N LEU A 368 -13.85 -34.34 -6.41
CA LEU A 368 -15.29 -34.16 -6.59
C LEU A 368 -16.03 -35.51 -6.55
N ASP A 369 -15.45 -36.57 -7.13
CA ASP A 369 -15.99 -37.92 -7.04
C ASP A 369 -16.01 -38.41 -5.58
N GLU A 370 -14.93 -38.24 -4.83
CA GLU A 370 -14.85 -38.54 -3.40
C GLU A 370 -15.86 -37.72 -2.57
N ALA A 371 -16.15 -36.49 -2.99
CA ALA A 371 -17.18 -35.65 -2.35
C ALA A 371 -18.61 -36.03 -2.73
N GLY A 372 -18.80 -37.02 -3.62
CA GLY A 372 -20.10 -37.54 -4.01
C GLY A 372 -20.74 -36.89 -5.23
N TRP A 373 -19.99 -36.07 -5.98
CA TRP A 373 -20.42 -35.39 -7.21
C TRP A 373 -20.05 -36.25 -8.45
N THR A 374 -20.64 -37.42 -8.59
CA THR A 374 -20.20 -38.48 -9.53
C THR A 374 -20.95 -38.54 -10.84
N GLU A 375 -22.20 -38.07 -10.88
CA GLU A 375 -23.02 -38.08 -12.10
C GLU A 375 -22.72 -36.84 -12.95
N ILE A 376 -22.55 -36.98 -14.26
CA ILE A 376 -22.35 -35.85 -15.19
C ILE A 376 -23.49 -35.77 -16.17
N VAL A 377 -24.25 -34.67 -16.12
CA VAL A 377 -25.38 -34.42 -17.03
C VAL A 377 -25.14 -33.03 -17.67
N ASP A 378 -25.16 -32.98 -19.00
CA ASP A 378 -24.88 -31.79 -19.80
C ASP A 378 -23.53 -31.11 -19.42
N GLY A 379 -22.53 -31.94 -19.08
CA GLY A 379 -21.20 -31.51 -18.71
C GLY A 379 -21.08 -30.95 -17.28
N ILE A 380 -22.13 -31.03 -16.47
CA ILE A 380 -22.15 -30.57 -15.07
C ILE A 380 -22.37 -31.73 -14.12
N ARG A 381 -21.58 -31.75 -13.05
CA ARG A 381 -21.67 -32.79 -12.02
C ARG A 381 -22.95 -32.66 -11.19
N ARG A 382 -23.45 -33.82 -10.76
CA ARG A 382 -24.57 -33.96 -9.83
C ARG A 382 -24.21 -34.92 -8.70
N ASN A 383 -24.84 -34.71 -7.56
CA ASN A 383 -24.77 -35.66 -6.45
C ASN A 383 -25.87 -36.72 -6.57
N LYS A 384 -25.91 -37.70 -5.64
CA LYS A 384 -26.90 -38.77 -5.62
C LYS A 384 -28.35 -38.29 -5.46
N ALA A 385 -28.58 -37.09 -4.96
CA ALA A 385 -29.91 -36.47 -4.87
C ALA A 385 -30.32 -35.77 -6.17
N GLY A 386 -29.47 -35.78 -7.21
CA GLY A 386 -29.69 -35.09 -8.49
C GLY A 386 -29.41 -33.60 -8.46
N GLU A 387 -28.87 -33.05 -7.35
CA GLU A 387 -28.52 -31.63 -7.24
C GLU A 387 -27.31 -31.32 -8.11
N ARG A 388 -27.37 -30.19 -8.82
CA ARG A 388 -26.25 -29.72 -9.68
C ARG A 388 -25.12 -29.09 -8.84
N LEU A 389 -23.88 -29.38 -9.21
CA LEU A 389 -22.73 -28.68 -8.68
C LEU A 389 -22.63 -27.27 -9.30
N SER A 390 -23.43 -26.36 -8.77
CA SER A 390 -23.56 -24.99 -9.27
C SER A 390 -23.27 -23.97 -8.17
N LEU A 391 -22.33 -23.05 -8.43
CA LEU A 391 -21.90 -22.02 -7.49
C LEU A 391 -22.04 -20.64 -8.15
N ARG A 392 -22.33 -19.64 -7.32
CA ARG A 392 -22.37 -18.24 -7.79
C ARG A 392 -21.06 -17.54 -7.41
N LEU A 393 -20.45 -16.89 -8.40
CA LEU A 393 -19.31 -15.99 -8.22
C LEU A 393 -19.77 -14.55 -8.39
N MET A 394 -19.39 -13.69 -7.46
CA MET A 394 -19.76 -12.28 -7.43
C MET A 394 -18.51 -11.41 -7.27
N THR A 395 -18.52 -10.23 -7.90
CA THR A 395 -17.51 -9.17 -7.71
C THR A 395 -18.11 -7.79 -7.96
N THR A 396 -17.30 -6.76 -7.96
CA THR A 396 -17.69 -5.39 -8.29
C THR A 396 -17.92 -5.23 -9.79
N ALA A 397 -19.12 -4.80 -10.19
CA ALA A 397 -19.45 -4.50 -11.57
C ALA A 397 -18.60 -3.35 -12.12
N GLY A 398 -18.21 -3.44 -13.40
CA GLY A 398 -17.38 -2.44 -14.08
C GLY A 398 -15.87 -2.58 -13.84
N ASN A 399 -15.44 -3.51 -13.01
CA ASN A 399 -14.02 -3.87 -12.90
C ASN A 399 -13.65 -4.89 -13.97
N LYS A 400 -13.21 -4.40 -15.13
CA LYS A 400 -12.93 -5.23 -16.32
C LYS A 400 -11.93 -6.36 -16.04
N ILE A 401 -10.92 -6.12 -15.22
CA ILE A 401 -9.92 -7.13 -14.87
C ILE A 401 -10.57 -8.29 -14.13
N ARG A 402 -11.39 -8.00 -13.11
CA ARG A 402 -12.11 -9.03 -12.36
C ARG A 402 -13.12 -9.77 -13.23
N GLU A 403 -13.81 -9.05 -14.09
CA GLU A 403 -14.76 -9.65 -15.05
C GLU A 403 -14.07 -10.64 -16.01
N LEU A 404 -12.84 -10.34 -16.46
CA LEU A 404 -12.02 -11.27 -17.25
C LEU A 404 -11.56 -12.48 -16.41
N VAL A 405 -11.11 -12.25 -15.18
CA VAL A 405 -10.72 -13.33 -14.26
C VAL A 405 -11.87 -14.28 -14.02
N GLU A 406 -13.10 -13.78 -13.75
CA GLU A 406 -14.30 -14.60 -13.58
C GLU A 406 -14.58 -15.50 -14.79
N GLN A 407 -14.48 -14.96 -16.01
CA GLN A 407 -14.71 -15.70 -17.23
C GLN A 407 -13.67 -16.82 -17.44
N VAL A 408 -12.40 -16.54 -17.14
CA VAL A 408 -11.34 -17.55 -17.20
C VAL A 408 -11.60 -18.66 -16.18
N LEU A 409 -11.89 -18.31 -14.93
CA LEU A 409 -12.19 -19.28 -13.88
C LEU A 409 -13.45 -20.09 -14.17
N GLN A 410 -14.53 -19.45 -14.64
CA GLN A 410 -15.76 -20.13 -15.07
C GLN A 410 -15.46 -21.18 -16.13
N SER A 411 -14.64 -20.84 -17.14
CA SER A 411 -14.22 -21.76 -18.19
C SER A 411 -13.38 -22.93 -17.65
N GLN A 412 -12.44 -22.65 -16.73
CA GLN A 412 -11.59 -23.68 -16.13
C GLN A 412 -12.38 -24.65 -15.27
N TRP A 413 -13.24 -24.16 -14.37
CA TRP A 413 -14.08 -24.99 -13.50
C TRP A 413 -15.12 -25.82 -14.26
N LYS A 414 -15.62 -25.30 -15.39
CA LYS A 414 -16.52 -26.06 -16.26
C LYS A 414 -15.88 -27.36 -16.80
N LYS A 415 -14.56 -27.35 -17.06
CA LYS A 415 -13.82 -28.53 -17.56
C LYS A 415 -13.89 -29.71 -16.59
N VAL A 416 -14.04 -29.46 -15.30
CA VAL A 416 -14.17 -30.50 -14.26
C VAL A 416 -15.62 -30.70 -13.80
N GLY A 417 -16.60 -30.10 -14.52
CA GLY A 417 -18.03 -30.29 -14.28
C GLY A 417 -18.63 -29.36 -13.21
N ILE A 418 -17.98 -28.27 -12.86
CA ILE A 418 -18.53 -27.24 -11.95
C ILE A 418 -19.17 -26.12 -12.78
N GLU A 419 -20.43 -25.83 -12.49
CA GLU A 419 -21.16 -24.70 -13.09
C GLU A 419 -20.93 -23.43 -12.26
N ILE A 420 -20.52 -22.35 -12.90
CA ILE A 420 -20.39 -21.03 -12.26
C ILE A 420 -21.38 -20.06 -12.89
N THR A 421 -22.21 -19.43 -12.04
CA THR A 421 -23.08 -18.32 -12.42
C THR A 421 -22.46 -17.02 -11.93
N ILE A 422 -22.25 -16.06 -12.82
CA ILE A 422 -21.67 -14.74 -12.50
C ILE A 422 -22.79 -13.74 -12.23
N LYS A 423 -22.70 -13.01 -11.11
CA LYS A 423 -23.61 -11.90 -10.79
C LYS A 423 -22.83 -10.79 -10.09
N ASN A 424 -22.48 -9.74 -10.82
CA ASN A 424 -21.71 -8.61 -10.31
C ASN A 424 -22.62 -7.47 -9.85
N GLU A 425 -22.16 -6.70 -8.86
CA GLU A 425 -22.90 -5.61 -8.26
C GLU A 425 -22.06 -4.33 -8.21
N PRO A 426 -22.68 -3.12 -8.23
CA PRO A 426 -21.95 -1.89 -7.99
C PRO A 426 -21.15 -1.95 -6.68
N ALA A 427 -19.93 -1.42 -6.66
CA ALA A 427 -19.02 -1.53 -5.52
C ALA A 427 -19.65 -1.13 -4.17
N ARG A 428 -20.50 -0.09 -4.18
CA ARG A 428 -21.21 0.36 -2.98
C ARG A 428 -22.13 -0.71 -2.39
N VAL A 429 -22.87 -1.44 -3.24
CA VAL A 429 -23.76 -2.52 -2.80
C VAL A 429 -22.93 -3.73 -2.42
N PHE A 430 -21.97 -4.11 -3.27
CA PHE A 430 -21.13 -5.28 -3.07
C PHE A 430 -20.39 -5.22 -1.72
N PHE A 431 -19.69 -4.12 -1.42
CA PHE A 431 -18.97 -4.00 -0.15
C PHE A 431 -19.85 -3.58 1.02
N GLY A 432 -20.79 -2.64 0.82
CA GLY A 432 -21.59 -2.09 1.91
C GLY A 432 -22.70 -3.01 2.41
N GLN A 433 -23.08 -4.02 1.62
CA GLN A 433 -24.14 -4.96 1.99
C GLN A 433 -23.69 -6.42 1.77
N THR A 434 -23.46 -6.83 0.52
CA THR A 434 -23.27 -8.23 0.13
C THR A 434 -22.09 -8.89 0.85
N VAL A 435 -20.91 -8.25 0.86
CA VAL A 435 -19.73 -8.76 1.58
C VAL A 435 -19.84 -8.48 3.08
N ALA A 436 -20.19 -7.24 3.48
CA ALA A 436 -20.27 -6.87 4.88
C ALA A 436 -21.25 -7.73 5.69
N ARG A 437 -22.34 -8.20 5.06
CA ARG A 437 -23.36 -9.04 5.71
C ARG A 437 -23.31 -10.51 5.31
N ARG A 438 -22.28 -10.92 4.58
CA ARG A 438 -22.12 -12.30 4.09
C ARG A 438 -23.32 -12.78 3.25
N GLU A 439 -23.95 -11.86 2.50
CA GLU A 439 -25.13 -12.16 1.67
C GLU A 439 -24.79 -12.78 0.30
N TYR A 440 -23.49 -12.98 -0.02
CA TYR A 440 -23.10 -13.73 -1.21
C TYR A 440 -23.35 -15.24 -0.99
N PRO A 441 -24.07 -15.90 -1.94
CA PRO A 441 -24.55 -17.27 -1.67
C PRO A 441 -23.45 -18.34 -1.72
N ALA A 442 -22.30 -18.07 -2.39
CA ALA A 442 -21.21 -19.02 -2.52
C ALA A 442 -19.83 -18.34 -2.53
N MET A 443 -19.54 -17.47 -3.49
CA MET A 443 -18.19 -16.94 -3.71
C MET A 443 -18.22 -15.43 -3.96
N ALA A 444 -17.27 -14.69 -3.34
CA ALA A 444 -17.08 -13.26 -3.52
C ALA A 444 -15.60 -12.95 -3.84
N MET A 445 -15.31 -12.37 -5.01
CA MET A 445 -13.95 -12.03 -5.45
C MET A 445 -13.66 -10.54 -5.25
N TYR A 446 -12.62 -10.24 -4.49
CA TYR A 446 -12.15 -8.88 -4.22
C TYR A 446 -10.72 -8.89 -3.68
N ALA A 447 -10.20 -7.73 -3.25
CA ALA A 447 -8.85 -7.63 -2.70
C ALA A 447 -8.82 -7.02 -1.31
N TRP A 448 -7.90 -7.50 -0.48
CA TRP A 448 -7.48 -6.85 0.75
C TRP A 448 -6.14 -6.12 0.57
N LEU A 449 -6.01 -4.96 1.19
CA LEU A 449 -4.74 -4.31 1.46
C LEU A 449 -4.36 -4.61 2.90
N SER A 450 -3.12 -5.03 3.13
CA SER A 450 -2.58 -5.29 4.46
C SER A 450 -1.34 -4.42 4.75
N SER A 451 -0.68 -4.66 5.87
CA SER A 451 0.66 -4.17 6.22
C SER A 451 1.61 -5.35 6.40
N PRO A 452 2.93 -5.16 6.40
CA PRO A 452 3.87 -6.21 6.79
C PRO A 452 3.52 -6.79 8.16
N GLU A 453 3.64 -8.11 8.31
CA GLU A 453 3.28 -8.85 9.53
C GLU A 453 1.86 -8.56 10.06
N SER A 454 0.89 -8.27 9.19
CA SER A 454 -0.48 -7.97 9.61
C SER A 454 -1.22 -9.21 10.09
N VAL A 455 -1.37 -9.37 11.40
CA VAL A 455 -2.08 -10.51 12.02
C VAL A 455 -3.54 -10.53 11.56
N PRO A 456 -4.02 -11.66 11.00
CA PRO A 456 -5.30 -11.73 10.29
C PRO A 456 -6.52 -11.88 11.25
N ARG A 457 -6.54 -11.16 12.38
CA ARG A 457 -7.64 -11.24 13.34
C ARG A 457 -8.98 -10.93 12.70
N THR A 458 -9.07 -9.79 12.01
CA THR A 458 -10.35 -9.33 11.46
C THR A 458 -10.92 -10.25 10.38
N THR A 459 -10.05 -10.97 9.65
CA THR A 459 -10.44 -11.77 8.49
C THR A 459 -10.52 -13.28 8.76
N LEU A 460 -9.85 -13.79 9.81
CA LEU A 460 -9.77 -15.23 10.06
C LEU A 460 -10.15 -15.67 11.48
N HIS A 461 -10.23 -14.76 12.46
CA HIS A 461 -10.66 -15.13 13.81
C HIS A 461 -12.17 -15.37 13.86
N SER A 462 -12.62 -16.41 14.56
CA SER A 462 -14.04 -16.79 14.60
C SER A 462 -14.95 -15.71 15.23
N GLU A 463 -14.47 -14.95 16.20
CA GLU A 463 -15.22 -13.81 16.78
C GLU A 463 -15.48 -12.67 15.80
N MET A 464 -14.73 -12.63 14.69
CA MET A 464 -14.83 -11.60 13.65
C MET A 464 -15.75 -11.99 12.50
N ILE A 465 -16.56 -13.05 12.67
CA ILE A 465 -17.61 -13.41 11.72
C ILE A 465 -18.73 -12.39 11.83
N PRO A 466 -19.06 -11.64 10.75
CA PRO A 466 -20.20 -10.71 10.76
C PRO A 466 -21.52 -11.46 10.93
N THR A 467 -22.29 -11.09 11.95
CA THR A 467 -23.63 -11.62 12.24
C THR A 467 -24.59 -10.50 12.63
N ALA A 468 -25.89 -10.76 12.64
CA ALA A 468 -26.87 -9.80 13.10
C ALA A 468 -26.69 -9.42 14.59
N GLU A 469 -26.26 -10.39 15.40
CA GLU A 469 -26.04 -10.23 16.86
C GLU A 469 -24.89 -9.26 17.16
N ASN A 470 -23.82 -9.27 16.35
CA ASN A 470 -22.69 -8.34 16.49
C ASN A 470 -22.79 -7.11 15.58
N ASN A 471 -24.00 -6.83 15.06
CA ASN A 471 -24.27 -5.70 14.15
C ASN A 471 -23.38 -5.71 12.88
N TRP A 472 -23.10 -6.90 12.37
CA TRP A 472 -22.27 -7.15 11.17
C TRP A 472 -20.82 -6.65 11.32
N SER A 473 -20.31 -6.63 12.54
CA SER A 473 -18.91 -6.28 12.84
C SER A 473 -17.97 -7.42 12.48
N GLY A 474 -16.76 -7.08 12.01
CA GLY A 474 -15.74 -8.05 11.59
C GLY A 474 -15.66 -8.20 10.07
N GLN A 475 -14.71 -9.01 9.62
CA GLN A 475 -14.37 -9.19 8.21
C GLN A 475 -14.11 -10.67 7.86
N ASN A 476 -14.43 -11.60 8.78
CA ASN A 476 -14.38 -13.04 8.48
C ASN A 476 -15.61 -13.40 7.62
N GLY A 477 -15.61 -12.90 6.39
CA GLY A 477 -16.67 -13.11 5.41
C GLY A 477 -16.94 -14.59 5.09
N PRO A 478 -15.91 -15.45 5.02
CA PRO A 478 -16.10 -16.90 4.88
C PRO A 478 -16.95 -17.55 5.98
N GLY A 479 -16.98 -17.01 7.18
CA GLY A 479 -17.54 -17.68 8.35
C GLY A 479 -16.64 -18.81 8.84
N PHE A 480 -15.32 -18.61 8.71
CA PHE A 480 -14.33 -19.61 9.07
C PHE A 480 -14.22 -19.75 10.59
N VAL A 481 -14.35 -20.97 11.10
CA VAL A 481 -14.19 -21.32 12.50
C VAL A 481 -13.10 -22.37 12.64
N ASN A 482 -12.03 -22.02 13.33
CA ASN A 482 -10.94 -22.94 13.63
C ASN A 482 -10.23 -22.52 14.92
N ALA A 483 -10.44 -23.30 15.98
CA ALA A 483 -9.91 -22.99 17.31
C ALA A 483 -8.37 -22.89 17.38
N GLU A 484 -7.66 -23.63 16.51
CA GLU A 484 -6.18 -23.53 16.43
C GLU A 484 -5.77 -22.21 15.79
N MET A 485 -6.47 -21.77 14.73
CA MET A 485 -6.24 -20.46 14.09
C MET A 485 -6.49 -19.33 15.08
N ASP A 486 -7.62 -19.37 15.80
CA ASP A 486 -7.98 -18.35 16.80
C ASP A 486 -6.89 -18.25 17.88
N ALA A 487 -6.47 -19.37 18.45
CA ALA A 487 -5.42 -19.42 19.47
C ALA A 487 -4.05 -18.95 18.95
N LEU A 488 -3.72 -19.20 17.67
CA LEU A 488 -2.48 -18.74 17.06
C LEU A 488 -2.50 -17.23 16.83
N ILE A 489 -3.63 -16.68 16.38
CA ILE A 489 -3.84 -15.23 16.22
C ILE A 489 -3.64 -14.53 17.57
N GLU A 490 -4.34 -14.99 18.63
CA GLU A 490 -4.24 -14.40 19.98
C GLU A 490 -2.82 -14.44 20.54
N LYS A 491 -2.12 -15.57 20.37
CA LYS A 491 -0.72 -15.69 20.78
C LYS A 491 0.21 -14.77 19.99
N THR A 492 0.02 -14.66 18.69
CA THR A 492 0.86 -13.83 17.82
C THR A 492 0.76 -12.35 18.21
N GLU A 493 -0.43 -11.86 18.56
CA GLU A 493 -0.66 -10.46 18.91
C GLU A 493 0.12 -9.96 20.14
N ILE A 494 0.50 -10.87 21.04
CA ILE A 494 1.18 -10.54 22.30
C ILE A 494 2.58 -11.16 22.40
N GLU A 495 3.01 -11.95 21.41
CA GLU A 495 4.33 -12.57 21.40
C GLU A 495 5.39 -11.56 20.96
N LEU A 496 6.41 -11.34 21.77
CA LEU A 496 7.47 -10.39 21.50
C LEU A 496 8.68 -11.03 20.80
N ASP A 497 8.87 -12.36 20.96
CA ASP A 497 9.94 -13.09 20.28
C ASP A 497 9.59 -13.32 18.81
N ARG A 498 10.42 -12.77 17.93
CA ARG A 498 10.22 -12.80 16.47
C ARG A 498 10.26 -14.22 15.89
N GLU A 499 11.15 -15.08 16.38
CA GLU A 499 11.26 -16.45 15.88
C GLU A 499 10.10 -17.34 16.34
N VAL A 500 9.60 -17.11 17.56
CA VAL A 500 8.39 -17.76 18.06
C VAL A 500 7.19 -17.34 17.19
N ARG A 501 7.06 -16.03 16.88
CA ARG A 501 6.00 -15.53 15.98
C ARG A 501 6.11 -16.15 14.58
N ARG A 502 7.32 -16.31 14.03
CA ARG A 502 7.54 -16.99 12.73
C ARG A 502 6.96 -18.41 12.74
N GLY A 503 7.10 -19.13 13.85
CA GLY A 503 6.50 -20.45 14.04
C GLY A 503 4.96 -20.41 14.01
N TYR A 504 4.35 -19.42 14.67
CA TYR A 504 2.89 -19.23 14.67
C TYR A 504 2.39 -18.87 13.26
N TRP A 505 3.06 -17.93 12.58
CA TRP A 505 2.73 -17.53 11.21
C TRP A 505 2.81 -18.70 10.21
N ARG A 506 3.86 -19.52 10.28
CA ARG A 506 3.96 -20.71 9.45
C ARG A 506 2.76 -21.63 9.67
N ARG A 507 2.37 -21.86 10.92
CA ARG A 507 1.23 -22.72 11.24
C ARG A 507 -0.10 -22.14 10.77
N MET A 508 -0.32 -20.83 10.94
CA MET A 508 -1.52 -20.16 10.42
C MET A 508 -1.64 -20.29 8.90
N GLN A 509 -0.54 -20.10 8.16
CA GLN A 509 -0.51 -20.27 6.70
C GLN A 509 -0.77 -21.73 6.26
N GLN A 510 -0.27 -22.71 7.00
CA GLN A 510 -0.59 -24.14 6.77
C GLN A 510 -2.08 -24.43 6.95
N ILE A 511 -2.69 -23.91 8.02
CA ILE A 511 -4.13 -24.04 8.25
C ILE A 511 -4.91 -23.34 7.13
N TYR A 512 -4.56 -22.11 6.80
CA TYR A 512 -5.21 -21.32 5.75
C TYR A 512 -5.18 -22.06 4.40
N ALA A 513 -4.02 -22.49 3.96
CA ALA A 513 -3.87 -23.22 2.69
C ALA A 513 -4.45 -24.65 2.77
N GLY A 514 -4.46 -25.28 3.94
CA GLY A 514 -5.01 -26.63 4.14
C GLY A 514 -6.52 -26.67 4.19
N GLU A 515 -7.14 -25.69 4.85
CA GLU A 515 -8.60 -25.59 5.02
C GLU A 515 -9.28 -24.82 3.88
N LEU A 516 -8.58 -23.88 3.26
CA LEU A 516 -9.07 -23.05 2.16
C LEU A 516 -10.41 -22.35 2.47
N PRO A 517 -10.49 -21.52 3.51
CA PRO A 517 -11.68 -20.68 3.68
C PRO A 517 -11.79 -19.65 2.56
N VAL A 518 -10.67 -19.36 1.92
CA VAL A 518 -10.48 -18.41 0.83
C VAL A 518 -9.65 -19.06 -0.26
N LEU A 519 -9.93 -18.80 -1.53
CA LEU A 519 -9.10 -19.24 -2.65
C LEU A 519 -8.11 -18.11 -3.00
N PRO A 520 -6.80 -18.28 -2.75
CA PRO A 520 -5.79 -17.32 -3.10
C PRO A 520 -5.60 -17.25 -4.62
N LEU A 521 -5.56 -16.02 -5.18
CA LEU A 521 -5.34 -15.82 -6.61
C LEU A 521 -3.92 -15.29 -6.88
N TYR A 522 -3.69 -14.02 -6.60
CA TYR A 522 -2.41 -13.35 -6.86
C TYR A 522 -2.24 -12.10 -6.00
N PHE A 523 -1.00 -11.63 -5.88
CA PHE A 523 -0.69 -10.30 -5.35
C PHE A 523 -0.61 -9.30 -6.49
N ARG A 524 -1.24 -8.13 -6.33
CA ARG A 524 -1.22 -7.08 -7.34
C ARG A 524 0.14 -6.38 -7.38
N ALA A 525 0.58 -6.07 -8.60
CA ALA A 525 1.73 -5.22 -8.82
C ALA A 525 1.29 -3.77 -9.11
N GLN A 526 1.99 -2.83 -8.52
CA GLN A 526 1.96 -1.41 -8.89
C GLN A 526 2.90 -1.18 -10.08
N THR A 527 2.60 -0.16 -10.91
CA THR A 527 3.29 0.07 -12.17
C THR A 527 3.88 1.47 -12.21
N TYR A 528 5.19 1.58 -12.39
CA TYR A 528 5.93 2.83 -12.39
C TYR A 528 6.53 3.05 -13.77
N ILE A 529 6.30 4.22 -14.38
CA ILE A 529 6.83 4.56 -15.71
C ILE A 529 7.76 5.74 -15.58
N LEU A 530 9.04 5.48 -15.80
CA LEU A 530 10.13 6.41 -15.59
C LEU A 530 10.86 6.73 -16.88
N PRO A 531 11.28 7.98 -17.12
CA PRO A 531 12.20 8.28 -18.18
C PRO A 531 13.57 7.65 -17.88
N PRO A 532 14.39 7.34 -18.90
CA PRO A 532 15.69 6.69 -18.72
C PRO A 532 16.67 7.47 -17.81
N TRP A 533 16.52 8.78 -17.75
CA TRP A 533 17.38 9.65 -16.96
C TRP A 533 17.04 9.71 -15.47
N LEU A 534 15.86 9.23 -15.05
CA LEU A 534 15.41 9.27 -13.65
C LEU A 534 15.81 7.97 -12.93
N SER A 535 16.57 8.11 -11.85
CA SER A 535 17.10 6.99 -11.06
C SER A 535 16.87 7.17 -9.56
N GLY A 536 17.15 6.13 -8.76
CA GLY A 536 16.96 6.16 -7.31
C GLY A 536 15.52 5.92 -6.87
N ILE A 537 14.60 5.62 -7.78
CA ILE A 537 13.22 5.26 -7.44
C ILE A 537 13.19 3.75 -7.16
N GLU A 538 12.93 3.41 -5.91
CA GLU A 538 12.82 2.04 -5.44
C GLU A 538 11.41 1.77 -4.90
N PRO A 539 10.53 1.15 -5.71
CA PRO A 539 9.18 0.81 -5.26
C PRO A 539 9.19 -0.15 -4.08
N THR A 540 8.42 0.15 -3.05
CA THR A 540 8.38 -0.63 -1.81
C THR A 540 7.44 -1.83 -1.88
N GLY A 541 6.25 -1.65 -2.46
CA GLY A 541 5.18 -2.66 -2.48
C GLY A 541 4.38 -2.72 -1.16
N HIS A 542 4.75 -1.97 -0.13
CA HIS A 542 3.99 -1.84 1.12
C HIS A 542 3.23 -0.49 1.20
N GLN A 543 2.62 -0.19 2.36
CA GLN A 543 1.74 0.97 2.53
C GLN A 543 2.44 2.34 2.48
N ALA A 544 3.76 2.42 2.76
CA ALA A 544 4.50 3.66 2.58
C ALA A 544 4.75 3.89 1.09
N THR A 545 4.41 5.09 0.61
CA THR A 545 4.56 5.44 -0.79
C THR A 545 6.03 5.58 -1.18
N THR A 546 6.35 5.32 -2.43
CA THR A 546 7.71 5.42 -2.99
C THR A 546 8.33 6.79 -2.77
N THR A 547 7.50 7.84 -2.70
CA THR A 547 7.92 9.23 -2.46
C THR A 547 8.52 9.48 -1.07
N LEU A 548 8.40 8.55 -0.14
CA LEU A 548 9.05 8.66 1.17
C LEU A 548 10.58 8.74 1.07
N TRP A 549 11.14 8.21 -0.01
CA TRP A 549 12.58 8.14 -0.28
C TRP A 549 13.03 9.13 -1.36
N VAL A 550 12.27 10.21 -1.58
CA VAL A 550 12.46 11.18 -2.66
C VAL A 550 13.81 11.90 -2.63
N GLU A 551 14.45 12.02 -1.47
CA GLU A 551 15.79 12.59 -1.32
C GLU A 551 16.91 11.77 -1.98
N TYR A 552 16.63 10.52 -2.32
CA TYR A 552 17.56 9.64 -3.04
C TYR A 552 17.34 9.62 -4.56
N TRP A 553 16.28 10.27 -5.04
CA TRP A 553 16.01 10.35 -6.48
C TRP A 553 17.01 11.27 -7.17
N ARG A 554 17.46 10.88 -8.35
CA ARG A 554 18.52 11.59 -9.09
C ARG A 554 18.18 11.64 -10.58
N ALA A 555 18.60 12.74 -11.23
CA ALA A 555 18.71 12.78 -12.67
C ALA A 555 20.10 12.29 -13.07
N SER A 556 20.17 11.26 -13.93
CA SER A 556 21.41 10.89 -14.60
C SER A 556 21.71 11.85 -15.75
N GLU A 557 22.99 12.08 -16.02
CA GLU A 557 23.48 12.90 -17.14
C GLU A 557 23.09 12.31 -18.51
#